data_31501de011c2e093fe54d4db59836ab6
#
_entry.id   31501de011c2e093fe54d4db59836ab6
#
_cell.length_a   1.000
_cell.length_b   1.000
_cell.length_c   1.000
_cell.angle_alpha   90.00
_cell.angle_beta   90.00
_cell.angle_gamma   90.00
#
_symmetry.space_group_name_H-M   'P 1'
#
loop_
_entity.id
_entity.type
_entity.pdbx_description
1 polymer ?
#
loop_
_entity_poly.entity_id
_entity_poly.type
_entity_poly.pdbx_seq_one_letter_code
_entity_poly.pdbx_strand_id
1 'polypeptide(L)'
;MTINHQKEKNIIFRSIFINLKQYKLLIMNTLNKIIGALFFSIQFFSLNTSAESLSKDTIYRYLASKANYEETNIPDYNLPNPLIMENGTTVNTMKQWNQRRRPELLRLFETEMFGKAPKHPKEMHFKVLTEDKNALDGIATRKEIAVYLTKSDKYYFTVLMYIPNKRSGAAPLFFGLNFKGNHTISRDPGISYPTPEKQKEFRWKRLPPRGIATARWPIKMLIKNGYALATVYRGDIDPDFDDAFKNGVHPLFYKKGQHHPADDEWGTIAAWAWGMSCAMDYFETDKDINASQVAVFGHSRHGKAALWAGATDQRFAMIISNCSGCGGVALSRRVIGETVQAVNYQFPHWFCRNFRKYNDKENTLPFDQHELIALLAPRPVYIASATEDQWADPKGEFLSGIHATPVYESIFRKKGLNAQEMPPNDTPLQDGSIAYHIRSGRHDITLYDWKQYVKFADKWFK
;
A
#
# COMPACT_ATOMS: atom_id res chain seq x y z
N MET A 1 38.68 -8.29 -40.36
CA MET A 1 38.25 -6.92 -39.99
C MET A 1 37.66 -6.80 -38.58
N THR A 2 37.80 -7.79 -37.73
CA THR A 2 37.09 -7.84 -36.42
C THR A 2 37.95 -7.56 -35.17
N ILE A 3 39.25 -7.35 -35.33
CA ILE A 3 40.18 -7.16 -34.19
C ILE A 3 40.43 -5.67 -33.84
N ASN A 4 40.16 -4.75 -34.79
CA ASN A 4 40.39 -3.32 -34.56
C ASN A 4 39.28 -2.62 -33.72
N HIS A 5 38.05 -3.12 -33.80
CA HIS A 5 36.93 -2.48 -33.07
C HIS A 5 36.96 -2.68 -31.56
N GLN A 6 37.58 -3.77 -31.08
CA GLN A 6 37.71 -4.07 -29.66
C GLN A 6 38.82 -3.25 -28.99
N LYS A 7 39.89 -2.91 -29.75
CA LYS A 7 40.99 -2.05 -29.23
C LYS A 7 40.56 -0.59 -29.09
N GLU A 8 39.77 -0.09 -30.02
CA GLU A 8 39.26 1.31 -29.94
C GLU A 8 38.28 1.50 -28.77
N LYS A 9 37.37 0.55 -28.52
CA LYS A 9 36.48 0.59 -27.36
C LYS A 9 37.23 0.58 -26.03
N ASN A 10 38.31 -0.20 -25.92
CA ASN A 10 39.12 -0.23 -24.69
C ASN A 10 39.95 1.06 -24.48
N ILE A 11 40.35 1.74 -25.53
CA ILE A 11 41.05 3.03 -25.44
C ILE A 11 40.12 4.14 -25.01
N ILE A 12 38.89 4.16 -25.55
CA ILE A 12 37.84 5.12 -25.15
C ILE A 12 37.42 4.92 -23.70
N PHE A 13 37.23 3.65 -23.26
CA PHE A 13 36.92 3.36 -21.86
C PHE A 13 38.02 3.75 -20.89
N ARG A 14 39.30 3.53 -21.24
CA ARG A 14 40.42 3.98 -20.40
C ARG A 14 40.56 5.49 -20.35
N SER A 15 40.31 6.20 -21.46
CA SER A 15 40.32 7.65 -21.51
C SER A 15 39.20 8.29 -20.65
N ILE A 16 38.00 7.71 -20.68
CA ILE A 16 36.86 8.16 -19.86
C ILE A 16 37.16 7.92 -18.37
N PHE A 17 37.75 6.78 -18.01
CA PHE A 17 38.08 6.45 -16.61
C PHE A 17 39.20 7.34 -16.05
N ILE A 18 40.20 7.71 -16.86
CA ILE A 18 41.27 8.63 -16.47
C ILE A 18 40.70 10.06 -16.30
N ASN A 19 39.85 10.51 -17.22
CA ASN A 19 39.18 11.81 -17.09
C ASN A 19 38.29 11.88 -15.84
N LEU A 20 37.52 10.84 -15.53
CA LEU A 20 36.70 10.78 -14.32
C LEU A 20 37.52 10.82 -13.02
N LYS A 21 38.70 10.20 -13.02
CA LYS A 21 39.65 10.27 -11.88
C LYS A 21 40.26 11.67 -11.71
N GLN A 22 40.60 12.31 -12.81
CA GLN A 22 41.11 13.70 -12.79
C GLN A 22 40.00 14.69 -12.39
N TYR A 23 38.76 14.53 -12.87
CA TYR A 23 37.64 15.36 -12.45
C TYR A 23 37.32 15.18 -10.95
N LYS A 24 37.40 13.94 -10.43
CA LYS A 24 37.23 13.68 -9.00
C LYS A 24 38.30 14.33 -8.15
N LEU A 25 39.56 14.32 -8.60
CA LEU A 25 40.67 15.02 -7.91
C LEU A 25 40.52 16.54 -7.97
N LEU A 26 40.09 17.09 -9.12
CA LEU A 26 39.84 18.52 -9.30
C LEU A 26 38.71 19.03 -8.42
N ILE A 27 37.61 18.25 -8.34
CA ILE A 27 36.46 18.54 -7.46
C ILE A 27 36.86 18.47 -5.98
N MET A 28 37.63 17.47 -5.55
CA MET A 28 38.12 17.37 -4.18
C MET A 28 39.08 18.53 -3.81
N ASN A 29 39.98 18.94 -4.71
CA ASN A 29 40.88 20.05 -4.47
C ASN A 29 40.15 21.41 -4.48
N THR A 30 39.08 21.54 -5.25
CA THR A 30 38.23 22.75 -5.27
C THR A 30 37.35 22.81 -4.01
N LEU A 31 36.80 21.68 -3.55
CA LEU A 31 36.07 21.61 -2.28
C LEU A 31 36.98 21.98 -1.08
N ASN A 32 38.21 21.45 -1.03
CA ASN A 32 39.11 21.75 0.07
C ASN A 32 39.56 23.22 0.09
N LYS A 33 39.63 23.89 -1.07
CA LYS A 33 39.90 25.36 -1.15
C LYS A 33 38.68 26.20 -0.76
N ILE A 34 37.45 25.71 -1.00
CA ILE A 34 36.20 26.39 -0.60
C ILE A 34 35.94 26.23 0.90
N ILE A 35 36.26 25.06 1.49
CA ILE A 35 36.16 24.82 2.94
C ILE A 35 37.10 25.68 3.76
N GLY A 36 38.29 26.03 3.21
CA GLY A 36 39.22 26.92 3.87
C GLY A 36 38.87 28.41 3.85
N ALA A 37 37.94 28.85 3.01
CA ALA A 37 37.56 30.26 2.84
C ALA A 37 36.21 30.65 3.50
N LEU A 38 35.45 29.69 4.08
CA LEU A 38 34.11 29.90 4.60
C LEU A 38 33.98 29.80 6.12
N PHE A 39 35.03 30.11 6.88
CA PHE A 39 34.97 30.26 8.34
C PHE A 39 34.52 31.65 8.82
N PHE A 40 33.77 32.42 7.99
CA PHE A 40 33.17 33.68 8.45
C PHE A 40 31.76 33.87 7.88
N SER A 41 30.78 34.01 8.83
CA SER A 41 29.41 34.55 8.78
C SER A 41 28.29 33.73 8.09
N ILE A 42 27.51 33.07 8.92
CA ILE A 42 26.04 33.10 9.14
C ILE A 42 25.18 33.46 7.91
N GLN A 43 24.71 32.41 7.21
CA GLN A 43 23.37 32.30 6.62
C GLN A 43 23.12 30.86 6.16
N PHE A 44 22.91 29.93 7.07
CA PHE A 44 22.89 28.48 6.77
C PHE A 44 21.52 27.84 6.83
N PHE A 45 20.38 28.56 6.83
CA PHE A 45 19.07 27.94 7.06
C PHE A 45 18.16 27.74 5.84
N SER A 46 18.47 28.30 4.67
CA SER A 46 17.60 28.13 3.49
C SER A 46 18.16 27.25 2.36
N LEU A 47 19.46 26.96 2.38
CA LEU A 47 20.10 26.13 1.35
C LEU A 47 20.06 24.62 1.65
N ASN A 48 19.97 24.23 2.94
CA ASN A 48 19.97 22.82 3.32
C ASN A 48 18.69 22.07 2.93
N THR A 49 17.53 22.71 2.93
CA THR A 49 16.26 22.03 2.61
C THR A 49 16.10 21.75 1.11
N SER A 50 16.60 22.64 0.26
CA SER A 50 16.54 22.42 -1.19
C SER A 50 17.62 21.45 -1.70
N ALA A 51 18.82 21.46 -1.09
CA ALA A 51 19.87 20.50 -1.42
C ALA A 51 19.55 19.08 -0.94
N GLU A 52 18.90 18.95 0.22
CA GLU A 52 18.46 17.64 0.74
C GLU A 52 17.30 17.04 -0.07
N SER A 53 16.36 17.87 -0.55
CA SER A 53 15.29 17.41 -1.43
C SER A 53 15.80 17.02 -2.84
N LEU A 54 16.76 17.74 -3.37
CA LEU A 54 17.43 17.40 -4.64
C LEU A 54 18.24 16.11 -4.52
N SER A 55 18.89 15.85 -3.37
CA SER A 55 19.65 14.63 -3.15
C SER A 55 18.74 13.38 -3.08
N LYS A 56 17.60 13.46 -2.39
CA LYS A 56 16.63 12.34 -2.31
C LYS A 56 16.07 11.97 -3.69
N ASP A 57 15.62 12.93 -4.46
CA ASP A 57 15.11 12.70 -5.82
C ASP A 57 16.19 12.18 -6.78
N THR A 58 17.40 12.68 -6.66
CA THR A 58 18.56 12.22 -7.45
C THR A 58 18.92 10.76 -7.11
N ILE A 59 18.94 10.41 -5.82
CA ILE A 59 19.21 9.03 -5.38
C ILE A 59 18.11 8.10 -5.88
N TYR A 60 16.84 8.48 -5.74
CA TYR A 60 15.75 7.67 -6.24
C TYR A 60 15.82 7.42 -7.74
N ARG A 61 16.05 8.47 -8.55
CA ARG A 61 16.23 8.33 -10.01
C ARG A 61 17.39 7.41 -10.36
N TYR A 62 18.47 7.50 -9.62
CA TYR A 62 19.59 6.58 -9.78
C TYR A 62 19.20 5.14 -9.47
N LEU A 63 18.54 4.88 -8.34
CA LEU A 63 18.06 3.54 -7.96
C LEU A 63 17.06 2.99 -9.00
N ALA A 64 16.11 3.82 -9.43
CA ALA A 64 15.15 3.44 -10.48
C ALA A 64 15.83 3.10 -11.82
N SER A 65 16.91 3.81 -12.18
CA SER A 65 17.69 3.52 -13.40
C SER A 65 18.52 2.24 -13.30
N LYS A 66 18.70 1.70 -12.09
CA LYS A 66 19.43 0.45 -11.80
C LYS A 66 18.50 -0.73 -11.53
N ALA A 67 17.19 -0.51 -11.55
CA ALA A 67 16.22 -1.56 -11.29
C ALA A 67 16.43 -2.75 -12.25
N ASN A 68 16.38 -3.94 -11.68
CA ASN A 68 16.41 -5.16 -12.44
C ASN A 68 15.02 -5.49 -12.97
N TYR A 69 14.91 -5.87 -14.23
CA TYR A 69 13.68 -6.37 -14.87
C TYR A 69 13.87 -7.75 -15.51
N GLU A 70 15.08 -8.32 -15.38
CA GLU A 70 15.44 -9.58 -15.99
C GLU A 70 15.44 -10.70 -14.96
N GLU A 71 14.67 -11.77 -15.21
CA GLU A 71 14.59 -12.96 -14.33
C GLU A 71 15.95 -13.64 -14.12
N THR A 72 16.81 -13.58 -15.10
CA THR A 72 18.18 -14.17 -15.04
C THR A 72 19.12 -13.46 -14.09
N ASN A 73 18.78 -12.24 -13.68
CA ASN A 73 19.57 -11.41 -12.77
C ASN A 73 19.01 -11.42 -11.33
N ILE A 74 18.03 -12.27 -11.05
CA ILE A 74 17.51 -12.45 -9.69
C ILE A 74 18.60 -13.13 -8.84
N PRO A 75 18.91 -12.58 -7.65
CA PRO A 75 19.86 -13.24 -6.76
C PRO A 75 19.31 -14.57 -6.24
N ASP A 76 20.17 -15.50 -5.89
CA ASP A 76 19.74 -16.70 -5.16
C ASP A 76 19.11 -16.29 -3.82
N TYR A 77 17.90 -16.77 -3.57
CA TYR A 77 17.19 -16.47 -2.33
C TYR A 77 16.43 -17.67 -1.78
N ASN A 78 16.28 -17.69 -0.46
CA ASN A 78 15.45 -18.66 0.25
C ASN A 78 14.30 -17.92 0.94
N LEU A 79 13.08 -18.35 0.68
CA LEU A 79 11.91 -17.81 1.37
C LEU A 79 11.76 -18.44 2.75
N PRO A 80 11.43 -17.67 3.79
CA PRO A 80 11.06 -18.24 5.08
C PRO A 80 9.78 -19.08 4.92
N ASN A 81 9.73 -20.21 5.64
CA ASN A 81 8.56 -21.06 5.57
C ASN A 81 7.49 -20.54 6.56
N PRO A 82 6.27 -20.14 6.09
CA PRO A 82 5.24 -19.61 6.97
C PRO A 82 4.75 -20.60 8.03
N LEU A 83 5.00 -21.90 7.86
CA LEU A 83 4.65 -22.96 8.80
C LEU A 83 5.77 -23.33 9.79
N ILE A 84 6.87 -22.58 9.82
CA ILE A 84 7.96 -22.77 10.79
C ILE A 84 8.09 -21.51 11.64
N MET A 85 8.00 -21.66 12.97
CA MET A 85 8.19 -20.58 13.93
C MET A 85 9.66 -20.15 14.01
N GLU A 86 9.95 -18.97 14.56
CA GLU A 86 11.34 -18.50 14.81
C GLU A 86 12.18 -19.47 15.61
N ASN A 87 11.58 -20.26 16.51
CA ASN A 87 12.24 -21.28 17.31
C ASN A 87 12.40 -22.64 16.60
N GLY A 88 12.09 -22.72 15.29
CA GLY A 88 12.19 -23.95 14.49
C GLY A 88 11.00 -24.91 14.61
N THR A 89 9.99 -24.61 15.44
CA THR A 89 8.83 -25.49 15.61
C THR A 89 7.90 -25.45 14.39
N THR A 90 7.53 -26.61 13.86
CA THR A 90 6.57 -26.73 12.76
C THR A 90 5.14 -26.55 13.25
N VAL A 91 4.36 -25.78 12.49
CA VAL A 91 2.94 -25.49 12.72
C VAL A 91 2.09 -26.46 11.90
N ASN A 92 1.32 -27.31 12.58
CA ASN A 92 0.51 -28.37 11.93
C ASN A 92 -0.99 -28.23 12.23
N THR A 93 -1.41 -27.30 13.10
CA THR A 93 -2.79 -27.14 13.52
C THR A 93 -3.25 -25.70 13.51
N MET A 94 -4.57 -25.48 13.32
CA MET A 94 -5.18 -24.14 13.44
C MET A 94 -4.93 -23.51 14.82
N LYS A 95 -4.89 -24.30 15.88
CA LYS A 95 -4.60 -23.82 17.24
C LYS A 95 -3.18 -23.25 17.32
N GLN A 96 -2.17 -23.98 16.81
CA GLN A 96 -0.77 -23.51 16.79
C GLN A 96 -0.63 -22.26 15.91
N TRP A 97 -1.30 -22.25 14.73
CA TRP A 97 -1.31 -21.08 13.87
C TRP A 97 -1.90 -19.86 14.57
N ASN A 98 -3.15 -19.95 15.05
CA ASN A 98 -3.86 -18.80 15.61
C ASN A 98 -3.24 -18.29 16.91
N GLN A 99 -2.71 -19.18 17.76
CA GLN A 99 -2.21 -18.80 19.09
C GLN A 99 -0.71 -18.50 19.14
N ARG A 100 0.07 -18.92 18.14
CA ARG A 100 1.52 -18.78 18.16
C ARG A 100 2.06 -18.16 16.88
N ARG A 101 1.98 -18.85 15.74
CA ARG A 101 2.67 -18.40 14.52
C ARG A 101 2.09 -17.12 13.94
N ARG A 102 0.77 -17.02 13.83
CA ARG A 102 0.13 -15.79 13.35
C ARG A 102 0.48 -14.56 14.19
N PRO A 103 0.39 -14.58 15.54
CA PRO A 103 0.87 -13.48 16.38
C PRO A 103 2.37 -13.19 16.23
N GLU A 104 3.21 -14.21 16.05
CA GLU A 104 4.64 -14.06 15.82
C GLU A 104 4.92 -13.32 14.50
N LEU A 105 4.30 -13.76 13.39
CA LEU A 105 4.42 -13.10 12.09
C LEU A 105 3.89 -11.66 12.14
N LEU A 106 2.73 -11.46 12.77
CA LEU A 106 2.14 -10.12 12.91
C LEU A 106 3.11 -9.18 13.63
N ARG A 107 3.71 -9.64 14.74
CA ARG A 107 4.73 -8.90 15.49
C ARG A 107 5.95 -8.56 14.61
N LEU A 108 6.44 -9.50 13.80
CA LEU A 108 7.58 -9.26 12.90
C LEU A 108 7.25 -8.13 11.90
N PHE A 109 6.10 -8.20 11.23
CA PHE A 109 5.67 -7.13 10.32
C PHE A 109 5.43 -5.80 11.04
N GLU A 110 4.87 -5.82 12.26
CA GLU A 110 4.70 -4.62 13.08
C GLU A 110 6.03 -3.98 13.47
N THR A 111 7.01 -4.78 13.92
CA THR A 111 8.26 -4.22 14.43
C THR A 111 9.25 -3.83 13.34
N GLU A 112 9.26 -4.55 12.21
CA GLU A 112 10.31 -4.42 11.22
C GLU A 112 9.89 -3.72 9.93
N MET A 113 8.56 -3.56 9.69
CA MET A 113 8.10 -3.00 8.43
C MET A 113 7.02 -1.91 8.57
N PHE A 114 5.82 -2.26 9.03
CA PHE A 114 4.69 -1.33 9.04
C PHE A 114 4.70 -0.38 10.24
N GLY A 115 5.26 -0.83 11.34
CA GLY A 115 5.22 -0.16 12.64
C GLY A 115 3.91 -0.43 13.39
N LYS A 116 4.01 -0.42 14.71
CA LYS A 116 2.90 -0.72 15.61
C LYS A 116 1.95 0.47 15.74
N ALA A 117 0.71 0.29 15.30
CA ALA A 117 -0.35 1.29 15.46
C ALA A 117 -0.97 1.26 16.86
N PRO A 118 -1.53 2.39 17.36
CA PRO A 118 -2.27 2.44 18.60
C PRO A 118 -3.60 1.70 18.49
N LYS A 119 -4.21 1.38 19.65
CA LYS A 119 -5.60 0.92 19.70
C LYS A 119 -6.54 2.05 19.26
N HIS A 120 -7.76 1.69 18.82
CA HIS A 120 -8.79 2.67 18.52
C HIS A 120 -9.10 3.53 19.76
N PRO A 121 -9.29 4.86 19.59
CA PRO A 121 -9.65 5.72 20.71
C PRO A 121 -11.00 5.33 21.30
N LYS A 122 -11.11 5.31 22.63
CA LYS A 122 -12.38 5.04 23.32
C LYS A 122 -13.42 6.13 23.08
N GLU A 123 -12.95 7.34 22.77
CA GLU A 123 -13.76 8.53 22.51
C GLU A 123 -14.22 8.63 21.06
N MET A 124 -13.83 7.68 20.21
CA MET A 124 -14.22 7.67 18.81
C MET A 124 -15.74 7.62 18.67
N HIS A 125 -16.29 8.46 17.80
CA HIS A 125 -17.73 8.53 17.53
C HIS A 125 -18.00 8.88 16.08
N PHE A 126 -19.24 8.68 15.65
CA PHE A 126 -19.64 8.81 14.25
C PHE A 126 -20.80 9.80 14.10
N LYS A 127 -20.79 10.54 12.99
CA LYS A 127 -21.89 11.44 12.64
C LYS A 127 -22.16 11.37 11.16
N VAL A 128 -23.41 11.09 10.78
CA VAL A 128 -23.85 11.22 9.39
C VAL A 128 -23.93 12.73 9.08
N LEU A 129 -23.08 13.18 8.15
CA LEU A 129 -23.01 14.57 7.72
C LEU A 129 -24.08 14.87 6.65
N THR A 130 -24.22 13.96 5.69
CA THR A 130 -25.20 14.05 4.62
C THR A 130 -25.76 12.66 4.31
N GLU A 131 -27.05 12.63 3.94
CA GLU A 131 -27.72 11.44 3.40
C GLU A 131 -28.62 11.85 2.25
N ASP A 132 -28.53 11.13 1.12
CA ASP A 132 -29.39 11.28 -0.04
C ASP A 132 -29.84 9.91 -0.54
N LYS A 133 -31.12 9.61 -0.36
CA LYS A 133 -31.73 8.33 -0.74
C LYS A 133 -32.01 8.20 -2.23
N ASN A 134 -31.87 9.29 -2.99
CA ASN A 134 -32.12 9.33 -4.43
C ASN A 134 -30.83 9.49 -5.26
N ALA A 135 -29.68 9.24 -4.68
CA ALA A 135 -28.40 9.33 -5.38
C ALA A 135 -28.34 8.39 -6.60
N LEU A 136 -27.56 8.78 -7.60
CA LEU A 136 -27.35 8.03 -8.85
C LEU A 136 -28.65 7.70 -9.59
N ASP A 137 -29.51 8.68 -9.74
CA ASP A 137 -30.84 8.53 -10.39
C ASP A 137 -31.79 7.58 -9.61
N GLY A 138 -31.70 7.60 -8.27
CA GLY A 138 -32.56 6.84 -7.37
C GLY A 138 -32.15 5.37 -7.15
N ILE A 139 -31.05 4.91 -7.74
CA ILE A 139 -30.62 3.51 -7.55
C ILE A 139 -29.79 3.28 -6.28
N ALA A 140 -29.34 4.35 -5.62
CA ALA A 140 -28.49 4.26 -4.43
C ALA A 140 -28.86 5.30 -3.38
N THR A 141 -28.57 4.97 -2.12
CA THR A 141 -28.45 5.94 -1.03
C THR A 141 -26.98 6.34 -0.90
N ARG A 142 -26.68 7.66 -0.95
CA ARG A 142 -25.37 8.20 -0.63
C ARG A 142 -25.37 8.69 0.81
N LYS A 143 -24.30 8.34 1.56
CA LYS A 143 -24.01 8.88 2.90
C LYS A 143 -22.60 9.44 2.94
N GLU A 144 -22.41 10.55 3.65
CA GLU A 144 -21.08 11.01 4.09
C GLU A 144 -21.07 10.98 5.62
N ILE A 145 -20.08 10.28 6.18
CA ILE A 145 -19.98 10.03 7.61
C ILE A 145 -18.64 10.57 8.11
N ALA A 146 -18.69 11.43 9.13
CA ALA A 146 -17.49 11.79 9.89
C ALA A 146 -17.18 10.71 10.93
N VAL A 147 -15.94 10.22 10.90
CA VAL A 147 -15.36 9.37 11.94
C VAL A 147 -14.46 10.25 12.79
N TYR A 148 -14.96 10.66 13.95
CA TYR A 148 -14.24 11.50 14.90
C TYR A 148 -13.32 10.64 15.76
N LEU A 149 -12.05 11.03 15.83
CA LEU A 149 -11.00 10.27 16.51
C LEU A 149 -10.78 10.69 17.98
N THR A 150 -11.38 11.82 18.38
CA THR A 150 -11.28 12.37 19.74
C THR A 150 -12.65 12.87 20.18
N LYS A 151 -12.77 13.30 21.44
CA LYS A 151 -13.99 13.99 21.92
C LYS A 151 -14.28 15.29 21.17
N SER A 152 -13.25 15.90 20.58
CA SER A 152 -13.38 17.13 19.80
C SER A 152 -13.76 16.81 18.36
N ASP A 153 -14.72 17.55 17.81
CA ASP A 153 -15.14 17.46 16.41
C ASP A 153 -14.07 18.02 15.42
N LYS A 154 -12.89 18.37 15.92
CA LYS A 154 -11.80 18.91 15.10
C LYS A 154 -11.10 17.83 14.25
N TYR A 155 -10.90 16.62 14.79
CA TYR A 155 -10.12 15.56 14.16
C TYR A 155 -11.03 14.43 13.66
N TYR A 156 -11.29 14.41 12.37
CA TYR A 156 -12.10 13.39 11.72
C TYR A 156 -11.64 13.15 10.29
N PHE A 157 -11.95 11.97 9.80
CA PHE A 157 -11.93 11.68 8.36
C PHE A 157 -13.35 11.37 7.87
N THR A 158 -13.58 11.56 6.57
CA THR A 158 -14.93 11.39 5.99
C THR A 158 -15.01 10.10 5.17
N VAL A 159 -15.89 9.20 5.57
CA VAL A 159 -16.30 8.04 4.78
C VAL A 159 -17.40 8.46 3.84
N LEU A 160 -17.21 8.31 2.54
CA LEU A 160 -18.25 8.43 1.53
C LEU A 160 -18.76 7.02 1.19
N MET A 161 -20.08 6.84 1.22
CA MET A 161 -20.72 5.55 0.92
C MET A 161 -21.81 5.69 -0.14
N TYR A 162 -21.91 4.68 -1.00
CA TYR A 162 -23.05 4.42 -1.86
C TYR A 162 -23.62 3.05 -1.56
N ILE A 163 -24.91 2.94 -1.27
CA ILE A 163 -25.60 1.74 -0.85
C ILE A 163 -26.72 1.45 -1.83
N PRO A 164 -26.86 0.23 -2.40
CA PRO A 164 -27.92 -0.07 -3.35
C PRO A 164 -29.30 0.06 -2.69
N ASN A 165 -30.24 0.77 -3.33
CA ASN A 165 -31.61 0.88 -2.82
C ASN A 165 -32.41 -0.41 -3.02
N LYS A 166 -32.19 -1.10 -4.15
CA LYS A 166 -32.81 -2.41 -4.40
C LYS A 166 -31.97 -3.52 -3.75
N ARG A 167 -32.37 -3.95 -2.55
CA ARG A 167 -31.74 -5.02 -1.78
C ARG A 167 -32.77 -5.73 -0.87
N SER A 168 -32.52 -6.98 -0.52
CA SER A 168 -33.36 -7.76 0.40
C SER A 168 -32.89 -7.70 1.86
N GLY A 169 -31.78 -7.06 2.15
CA GLY A 169 -31.17 -6.95 3.48
C GLY A 169 -30.00 -5.99 3.49
N ALA A 170 -29.15 -6.07 4.49
CA ALA A 170 -27.90 -5.31 4.56
C ALA A 170 -26.96 -5.69 3.40
N ALA A 171 -26.38 -4.70 2.74
CA ALA A 171 -25.55 -4.91 1.55
C ALA A 171 -24.11 -5.32 1.88
N PRO A 172 -23.50 -6.26 1.15
CA PRO A 172 -22.06 -6.47 1.18
C PRO A 172 -21.34 -5.23 0.65
N LEU A 173 -20.12 -4.96 1.13
CA LEU A 173 -19.42 -3.71 0.93
C LEU A 173 -18.04 -3.91 0.31
N PHE A 174 -17.70 -3.14 -0.73
CA PHE A 174 -16.32 -2.87 -1.14
C PHE A 174 -15.84 -1.57 -0.49
N PHE A 175 -14.74 -1.63 0.25
CA PHE A 175 -14.18 -0.49 0.96
C PHE A 175 -12.71 -0.26 0.60
N GLY A 176 -12.35 0.97 0.22
CA GLY A 176 -10.97 1.32 -0.13
C GLY A 176 -10.66 2.80 -0.03
N LEU A 177 -9.37 3.13 -0.05
CA LEU A 177 -8.89 4.50 0.00
C LEU A 177 -8.85 5.12 -1.41
N ASN A 178 -9.10 6.42 -1.51
CA ASN A 178 -8.93 7.17 -2.75
C ASN A 178 -7.73 8.15 -2.68
N PHE A 179 -7.21 8.50 -3.87
CA PHE A 179 -5.96 9.26 -4.00
C PHE A 179 -6.13 10.78 -3.94
N LYS A 180 -7.32 11.33 -4.24
CA LYS A 180 -7.46 12.76 -4.57
C LYS A 180 -8.67 13.43 -3.91
N GLY A 181 -9.31 12.79 -2.94
CA GLY A 181 -10.49 13.27 -2.26
C GLY A 181 -11.78 12.61 -2.75
N ASN A 182 -12.75 12.48 -1.85
CA ASN A 182 -14.00 11.76 -2.10
C ASN A 182 -14.78 12.31 -3.31
N HIS A 183 -14.77 13.62 -3.53
CA HIS A 183 -15.42 14.27 -4.67
C HIS A 183 -14.85 13.84 -6.04
N THR A 184 -13.67 13.25 -6.07
CA THR A 184 -13.01 12.87 -7.33
C THR A 184 -13.50 11.55 -7.90
N ILE A 185 -14.12 10.68 -7.08
CA ILE A 185 -14.51 9.33 -7.51
C ILE A 185 -15.80 9.30 -8.35
N SER A 186 -16.60 10.38 -8.29
CA SER A 186 -17.86 10.50 -9.02
C SER A 186 -18.12 11.95 -9.44
N ARG A 187 -18.91 12.11 -10.49
CA ARG A 187 -19.43 13.42 -10.90
C ARG A 187 -20.65 13.87 -10.09
N ASP A 188 -21.13 13.03 -9.16
CA ASP A 188 -22.25 13.34 -8.28
C ASP A 188 -22.02 14.68 -7.54
N PRO A 189 -22.87 15.72 -7.79
CA PRO A 189 -22.71 17.05 -7.19
C PRO A 189 -22.92 17.05 -5.68
N GLY A 190 -23.62 16.06 -5.14
CA GLY A 190 -23.91 15.95 -3.73
C GLY A 190 -22.75 15.47 -2.86
N ILE A 191 -21.62 15.02 -3.42
CA ILE A 191 -20.42 14.74 -2.64
C ILE A 191 -19.78 16.06 -2.20
N SER A 192 -19.49 16.20 -0.92
CA SER A 192 -18.87 17.41 -0.37
C SER A 192 -17.44 17.60 -0.87
N TYR A 193 -17.04 18.86 -1.04
CA TYR A 193 -15.62 19.22 -1.17
C TYR A 193 -14.95 19.26 0.20
N PRO A 194 -13.64 18.96 0.31
CA PRO A 194 -12.90 19.25 1.54
C PRO A 194 -12.97 20.73 1.89
N THR A 195 -13.01 21.04 3.19
CA THR A 195 -13.00 22.43 3.67
C THR A 195 -11.70 23.15 3.26
N PRO A 196 -11.67 24.50 3.21
CA PRO A 196 -10.45 25.25 2.90
C PRO A 196 -9.27 24.91 3.82
N GLU A 197 -9.54 24.62 5.11
CA GLU A 197 -8.55 24.22 6.10
C GLU A 197 -7.91 22.87 5.71
N LYS A 198 -8.74 21.86 5.40
CA LYS A 198 -8.26 20.55 4.93
C LYS A 198 -7.50 20.65 3.60
N GLN A 199 -7.94 21.48 2.66
CA GLN A 199 -7.22 21.70 1.41
C GLN A 199 -5.80 22.23 1.64
N LYS A 200 -5.61 23.10 2.65
CA LYS A 200 -4.31 23.60 3.08
C LYS A 200 -3.43 22.49 3.66
N GLU A 201 -3.98 21.65 4.53
CA GLU A 201 -3.29 20.50 5.12
C GLU A 201 -2.81 19.51 4.06
N PHE A 202 -3.62 19.27 3.02
CA PHE A 202 -3.27 18.39 1.90
C PHE A 202 -2.20 18.97 0.96
N ARG A 203 -1.79 20.21 1.13
CA ARG A 203 -0.84 20.94 0.26
C ARG A 203 -1.22 20.92 -1.22
N TRP A 204 -2.51 20.89 -1.52
CA TRP A 204 -2.97 20.95 -2.91
C TRP A 204 -2.69 22.31 -3.53
N LYS A 205 -1.89 22.32 -4.57
CA LYS A 205 -1.68 23.56 -5.37
C LYS A 205 -2.97 24.01 -6.06
N ARG A 206 -3.83 23.07 -6.38
CA ARG A 206 -5.14 23.24 -6.99
C ARG A 206 -6.05 22.11 -6.55
N LEU A 207 -7.31 22.42 -6.24
CA LEU A 207 -8.35 21.45 -5.93
C LEU A 207 -8.54 20.49 -7.12
N PRO A 208 -8.41 19.17 -6.92
CA PRO A 208 -8.66 18.21 -7.99
C PRO A 208 -10.10 18.32 -8.51
N PRO A 209 -10.34 18.25 -9.84
CA PRO A 209 -11.69 18.33 -10.38
C PRO A 209 -12.59 17.19 -9.91
N ARG A 210 -13.87 17.49 -9.67
CA ARG A 210 -14.91 16.49 -9.36
C ARG A 210 -14.95 15.41 -10.45
N GLY A 211 -15.01 14.14 -10.05
CA GLY A 211 -15.15 13.00 -10.94
C GLY A 211 -13.94 12.69 -11.82
N ILE A 212 -12.77 13.31 -11.57
CA ILE A 212 -11.56 13.03 -12.37
C ILE A 212 -11.09 11.56 -12.28
N ALA A 213 -11.44 10.86 -11.20
CA ALA A 213 -11.08 9.46 -10.96
C ALA A 213 -12.21 8.48 -11.27
N THR A 214 -13.31 8.89 -11.88
CA THR A 214 -14.52 8.07 -12.12
C THR A 214 -14.21 6.76 -12.85
N ALA A 215 -13.23 6.73 -13.76
CA ALA A 215 -12.83 5.52 -14.48
C ALA A 215 -12.34 4.40 -13.55
N ARG A 216 -11.76 4.76 -12.39
CA ARG A 216 -11.27 3.81 -11.37
C ARG A 216 -12.35 3.35 -10.38
N TRP A 217 -13.54 3.98 -10.40
CA TRP A 217 -14.60 3.80 -9.42
C TRP A 217 -15.94 3.53 -10.12
N PRO A 218 -16.22 2.29 -10.56
CA PRO A 218 -17.44 1.96 -11.31
C PRO A 218 -18.64 1.81 -10.37
N ILE A 219 -19.00 2.87 -9.65
CA ILE A 219 -20.01 2.87 -8.59
C ILE A 219 -21.35 2.27 -9.09
N LYS A 220 -21.86 2.76 -10.24
CA LYS A 220 -23.15 2.26 -10.80
C LYS A 220 -23.10 0.75 -11.09
N MET A 221 -21.93 0.21 -11.49
CA MET A 221 -21.77 -1.22 -11.74
C MET A 221 -21.86 -2.01 -10.42
N LEU A 222 -21.18 -1.58 -9.37
CA LEU A 222 -21.20 -2.21 -8.05
C LEU A 222 -22.61 -2.20 -7.48
N ILE A 223 -23.29 -1.05 -7.49
CA ILE A 223 -24.68 -0.89 -7.02
C ILE A 223 -25.64 -1.84 -7.75
N LYS A 224 -25.54 -1.93 -9.09
CA LYS A 224 -26.37 -2.85 -9.89
C LYS A 224 -26.09 -4.32 -9.60
N ASN A 225 -24.91 -4.66 -9.13
CA ASN A 225 -24.55 -6.00 -8.68
C ASN A 225 -24.86 -6.24 -7.19
N GLY A 226 -25.56 -5.31 -6.52
CA GLY A 226 -25.99 -5.46 -5.12
C GLY A 226 -24.90 -5.17 -4.08
N TYR A 227 -23.77 -4.59 -4.47
CA TYR A 227 -22.69 -4.21 -3.58
C TYR A 227 -22.76 -2.74 -3.22
N ALA A 228 -22.59 -2.43 -1.95
CA ALA A 228 -22.25 -1.08 -1.50
C ALA A 228 -20.80 -0.77 -1.82
N LEU A 229 -20.47 0.51 -1.92
CA LEU A 229 -19.10 1.02 -2.04
C LEU A 229 -18.87 2.08 -0.98
N ALA A 230 -17.73 2.00 -0.26
CA ALA A 230 -17.26 3.03 0.63
C ALA A 230 -15.84 3.46 0.27
N THR A 231 -15.51 4.71 0.53
CA THR A 231 -14.15 5.23 0.37
C THR A 231 -13.84 6.35 1.35
N VAL A 232 -12.54 6.46 1.68
CA VAL A 232 -11.97 7.57 2.45
C VAL A 232 -10.83 8.17 1.63
N TYR A 233 -10.70 9.48 1.64
CA TYR A 233 -9.50 10.11 1.15
C TYR A 233 -8.33 9.82 2.11
N ARG A 234 -7.27 9.19 1.60
CA ARG A 234 -6.12 8.81 2.43
C ARG A 234 -5.52 9.97 3.23
N GLY A 235 -5.50 11.17 2.65
CA GLY A 235 -4.95 12.37 3.28
C GLY A 235 -5.78 12.89 4.45
N ASP A 236 -7.04 12.46 4.59
CA ASP A 236 -7.85 12.74 5.80
C ASP A 236 -7.35 11.94 7.00
N ILE A 237 -6.65 10.80 6.77
CA ILE A 237 -6.06 9.97 7.81
C ILE A 237 -4.61 10.41 8.04
N ASP A 238 -3.80 10.30 6.98
CA ASP A 238 -2.39 10.72 7.00
C ASP A 238 -1.95 11.17 5.61
N PRO A 239 -1.29 12.34 5.48
CA PRO A 239 -0.89 12.87 4.17
C PRO A 239 0.20 12.01 3.53
N ASP A 240 0.15 11.88 2.19
CA ASP A 240 1.12 11.10 1.44
C ASP A 240 2.33 11.94 1.00
N PHE A 241 2.99 12.53 1.98
CA PHE A 241 4.27 13.22 1.82
C PHE A 241 5.03 13.23 3.15
N ASP A 242 6.36 13.23 3.06
CA ASP A 242 7.22 13.28 4.25
C ASP A 242 7.15 14.69 4.87
N ASP A 243 6.44 14.80 5.98
CA ASP A 243 6.33 15.99 6.82
C ASP A 243 6.88 15.76 8.22
N ALA A 244 7.63 14.68 8.41
CA ALA A 244 8.08 14.19 9.71
C ALA A 244 6.91 13.89 10.66
N PHE A 245 5.79 13.41 10.13
CA PHE A 245 4.58 13.03 10.86
C PHE A 245 4.01 14.15 11.75
N LYS A 246 4.04 15.39 11.25
CA LYS A 246 3.50 16.57 11.96
C LYS A 246 2.02 16.80 11.71
N ASN A 247 1.50 16.25 10.62
CA ASN A 247 0.08 16.30 10.24
C ASN A 247 -0.53 14.89 10.32
N GLY A 248 -1.84 14.77 9.98
CA GLY A 248 -2.55 13.51 10.04
C GLY A 248 -2.83 13.03 11.45
N VAL A 249 -2.96 11.72 11.60
CA VAL A 249 -3.38 11.09 12.88
C VAL A 249 -2.24 10.92 13.88
N HIS A 250 -0.99 10.88 13.46
CA HIS A 250 0.15 10.58 14.33
C HIS A 250 0.25 11.50 15.56
N PRO A 251 0.13 12.84 15.42
CA PRO A 251 0.24 13.76 16.57
C PRO A 251 -0.81 13.54 17.66
N LEU A 252 -1.95 12.90 17.34
CA LEU A 252 -3.00 12.61 18.30
C LEU A 252 -2.58 11.54 19.33
N PHE A 253 -1.57 10.76 19.01
CA PHE A 253 -1.11 9.60 19.79
C PHE A 253 0.30 9.78 20.38
N TYR A 254 0.94 10.94 20.17
CA TYR A 254 2.26 11.20 20.72
C TYR A 254 2.25 11.27 22.25
N LYS A 255 3.22 10.59 22.85
CA LYS A 255 3.50 10.71 24.28
C LYS A 255 4.09 12.07 24.59
N LYS A 256 4.08 12.47 25.87
CA LYS A 256 4.70 13.73 26.31
C LYS A 256 6.17 13.79 25.86
N GLY A 257 6.53 14.81 25.08
CA GLY A 257 7.88 15.02 24.55
C GLY A 257 8.18 14.24 23.25
N GLN A 258 7.24 13.44 22.74
CA GLN A 258 7.36 12.78 21.45
C GLN A 258 6.92 13.74 20.32
N HIS A 259 7.66 13.77 19.21
CA HIS A 259 7.40 14.65 18.07
C HIS A 259 7.38 13.89 16.72
N HIS A 260 7.70 12.61 16.75
CA HIS A 260 7.62 11.68 15.61
C HIS A 260 7.50 10.25 16.13
N PRO A 261 7.03 9.29 15.31
CA PRO A 261 6.99 7.88 15.68
C PRO A 261 8.38 7.35 16.06
N ALA A 262 8.45 6.42 17.02
CA ALA A 262 9.65 5.65 17.29
C ALA A 262 9.99 4.72 16.11
N ASP A 263 11.15 4.07 16.12
CA ASP A 263 11.67 3.28 15.00
C ASP A 263 10.79 2.07 14.64
N ASP A 264 10.01 1.56 15.61
CA ASP A 264 9.05 0.47 15.49
C ASP A 264 7.57 0.93 15.59
N GLU A 265 7.31 2.22 15.67
CA GLU A 265 5.96 2.78 15.62
C GLU A 265 5.54 3.06 14.16
N TRP A 266 4.26 3.11 13.95
CA TRP A 266 3.57 3.12 12.65
C TRP A 266 4.02 4.20 11.67
N GLY A 267 4.21 3.77 10.40
CA GLY A 267 4.36 4.65 9.25
C GLY A 267 3.00 4.97 8.62
N THR A 268 3.01 5.75 7.55
CA THR A 268 1.80 6.20 6.86
C THR A 268 0.94 5.06 6.31
N ILE A 269 1.55 3.97 5.78
CA ILE A 269 0.78 2.80 5.31
C ILE A 269 0.01 2.16 6.47
N ALA A 270 0.63 2.03 7.64
CA ALA A 270 -0.04 1.51 8.83
C ALA A 270 -1.12 2.47 9.35
N ALA A 271 -0.89 3.79 9.27
CA ALA A 271 -1.89 4.79 9.64
C ALA A 271 -3.13 4.71 8.72
N TRP A 272 -2.94 4.52 7.42
CA TRP A 272 -4.05 4.30 6.50
C TRP A 272 -4.82 3.01 6.80
N ALA A 273 -4.11 1.91 7.07
CA ALA A 273 -4.72 0.64 7.45
C ALA A 273 -5.52 0.75 8.77
N TRP A 274 -4.96 1.46 9.76
CA TRP A 274 -5.61 1.76 11.02
C TRP A 274 -6.88 2.62 10.83
N GLY A 275 -6.82 3.65 9.99
CA GLY A 275 -8.00 4.45 9.66
C GLY A 275 -9.09 3.63 8.95
N MET A 276 -8.70 2.66 8.10
CA MET A 276 -9.65 1.71 7.51
C MET A 276 -10.30 0.83 8.57
N SER A 277 -9.55 0.37 9.58
CA SER A 277 -10.09 -0.39 10.71
C SER A 277 -11.03 0.46 11.58
N CYS A 278 -10.75 1.76 11.79
CA CYS A 278 -11.68 2.69 12.46
C CYS A 278 -12.99 2.87 11.67
N ALA A 279 -12.94 2.89 10.34
CA ALA A 279 -14.15 2.93 9.52
C ALA A 279 -14.97 1.63 9.64
N MET A 280 -14.30 0.49 9.86
CA MET A 280 -14.98 -0.79 10.10
C MET A 280 -15.85 -0.74 11.36
N ASP A 281 -15.44 -0.01 12.42
CA ASP A 281 -16.25 0.18 13.62
C ASP A 281 -17.58 0.91 13.29
N TYR A 282 -17.58 1.84 12.34
CA TYR A 282 -18.81 2.45 11.83
C TYR A 282 -19.68 1.45 11.06
N PHE A 283 -19.08 0.65 10.17
CA PHE A 283 -19.84 -0.31 9.37
C PHE A 283 -20.58 -1.33 10.22
N GLU A 284 -20.07 -1.69 11.40
CA GLU A 284 -20.77 -2.54 12.37
C GLU A 284 -22.01 -1.87 12.98
N THR A 285 -22.11 -0.54 12.93
CA THR A 285 -23.27 0.21 13.44
C THR A 285 -24.30 0.54 12.37
N ASP A 286 -23.93 0.52 11.10
CA ASP A 286 -24.84 0.87 10.00
C ASP A 286 -25.66 -0.34 9.53
N LYS A 287 -26.95 -0.35 9.88
CA LYS A 287 -27.89 -1.42 9.53
C LYS A 287 -28.06 -1.71 8.03
N ASP A 288 -27.66 -0.77 7.19
CA ASP A 288 -27.72 -0.92 5.73
C ASP A 288 -26.54 -1.71 5.17
N ILE A 289 -25.48 -1.96 5.98
CA ILE A 289 -24.26 -2.67 5.61
C ILE A 289 -24.17 -4.01 6.33
N ASN A 290 -23.85 -5.06 5.58
CA ASN A 290 -23.47 -6.34 6.17
C ASN A 290 -22.00 -6.30 6.57
N ALA A 291 -21.73 -5.96 7.83
CA ALA A 291 -20.38 -5.84 8.35
C ALA A 291 -19.57 -7.15 8.31
N SER A 292 -20.22 -8.31 8.21
CA SER A 292 -19.55 -9.61 8.02
C SER A 292 -19.14 -9.88 6.56
N GLN A 293 -19.47 -8.97 5.62
CA GLN A 293 -19.21 -9.08 4.19
C GLN A 293 -18.55 -7.81 3.65
N VAL A 294 -17.50 -7.35 4.33
CA VAL A 294 -16.70 -6.19 3.90
C VAL A 294 -15.42 -6.66 3.19
N ALA A 295 -15.33 -6.37 1.89
CA ALA A 295 -14.12 -6.55 1.10
C ALA A 295 -13.28 -5.26 1.14
N VAL A 296 -12.12 -5.32 1.80
CA VAL A 296 -11.16 -4.21 1.78
C VAL A 296 -10.30 -4.31 0.52
N PHE A 297 -10.17 -3.21 -0.23
CA PHE A 297 -9.39 -3.20 -1.46
C PHE A 297 -8.47 -2.00 -1.56
N GLY A 298 -7.41 -2.16 -2.36
CA GLY A 298 -6.53 -1.05 -2.69
C GLY A 298 -5.76 -1.26 -3.99
N HIS A 299 -5.44 -0.15 -4.65
CA HIS A 299 -4.56 -0.09 -5.79
C HIS A 299 -3.24 0.55 -5.40
N SER A 300 -2.10 -0.01 -5.90
CA SER A 300 -0.78 0.56 -5.63
C SER A 300 -0.49 0.59 -4.11
N ARG A 301 -0.02 1.72 -3.58
CA ARG A 301 0.20 1.94 -2.13
C ARG A 301 -1.03 1.66 -1.25
N HIS A 302 -2.23 1.84 -1.79
CA HIS A 302 -3.46 1.47 -1.07
C HIS A 302 -3.67 -0.05 -1.02
N GLY A 303 -3.10 -0.81 -1.97
CA GLY A 303 -3.03 -2.27 -1.90
C GLY A 303 -2.19 -2.74 -0.72
N LYS A 304 -1.04 -2.07 -0.47
CA LYS A 304 -0.22 -2.31 0.73
C LYS A 304 -1.03 -2.04 2.02
N ALA A 305 -1.79 -0.92 2.04
CA ALA A 305 -2.64 -0.56 3.18
C ALA A 305 -3.80 -1.56 3.37
N ALA A 306 -4.44 -2.02 2.29
CA ALA A 306 -5.52 -3.00 2.35
C ALA A 306 -5.06 -4.37 2.88
N LEU A 307 -3.87 -4.83 2.46
CA LEU A 307 -3.23 -6.04 2.99
C LEU A 307 -2.96 -5.92 4.48
N TRP A 308 -2.38 -4.80 4.91
CA TRP A 308 -2.07 -4.57 6.31
C TRP A 308 -3.33 -4.40 7.17
N ALA A 309 -4.35 -3.69 6.66
CA ALA A 309 -5.66 -3.61 7.31
C ALA A 309 -6.28 -5.01 7.51
N GLY A 310 -6.25 -5.85 6.46
CA GLY A 310 -6.71 -7.23 6.56
C GLY A 310 -5.89 -8.08 7.55
N ALA A 311 -4.57 -7.87 7.64
CA ALA A 311 -3.72 -8.60 8.58
C ALA A 311 -3.97 -8.20 10.04
N THR A 312 -4.20 -6.92 10.31
CA THR A 312 -4.41 -6.39 11.66
C THR A 312 -5.85 -6.45 12.14
N ASP A 313 -6.82 -6.39 11.20
CA ASP A 313 -8.26 -6.45 11.51
C ASP A 313 -8.94 -7.63 10.78
N GLN A 314 -9.28 -8.66 11.54
CA GLN A 314 -9.88 -9.87 11.02
C GLN A 314 -11.36 -9.73 10.64
N ARG A 315 -12.01 -8.60 10.90
CA ARG A 315 -13.40 -8.31 10.51
C ARG A 315 -13.52 -8.06 9.00
N PHE A 316 -12.46 -7.64 8.32
CA PHE A 316 -12.48 -7.61 6.86
C PHE A 316 -12.59 -9.03 6.30
N ALA A 317 -13.69 -9.31 5.63
CA ALA A 317 -14.06 -10.66 5.18
C ALA A 317 -13.30 -11.08 3.90
N MET A 318 -12.82 -10.12 3.09
CA MET A 318 -12.06 -10.33 1.87
C MET A 318 -11.03 -9.23 1.71
N ILE A 319 -9.86 -9.56 1.16
CA ILE A 319 -8.78 -8.59 0.93
C ILE A 319 -8.41 -8.59 -0.56
N ILE A 320 -8.33 -7.40 -1.16
CA ILE A 320 -7.99 -7.22 -2.58
C ILE A 320 -6.82 -6.28 -2.70
N SER A 321 -5.74 -6.76 -3.31
CA SER A 321 -4.53 -6.00 -3.59
C SER A 321 -4.27 -5.95 -5.09
N ASN A 322 -4.28 -4.75 -5.66
CA ASN A 322 -4.07 -4.49 -7.08
C ASN A 322 -2.76 -3.74 -7.28
N CYS A 323 -1.84 -4.31 -8.06
CA CYS A 323 -0.56 -3.70 -8.44
C CYS A 323 0.18 -3.09 -7.24
N SER A 324 0.32 -3.83 -6.16
CA SER A 324 0.85 -3.28 -4.90
C SER A 324 2.38 -3.34 -4.79
N GLY A 325 3.05 -4.19 -5.55
CA GLY A 325 4.50 -4.24 -5.67
C GLY A 325 5.27 -4.43 -4.37
N CYS A 326 6.47 -3.87 -4.31
CA CYS A 326 7.36 -3.93 -3.15
C CYS A 326 6.69 -3.40 -1.88
N GLY A 327 6.81 -4.14 -0.78
CA GLY A 327 6.12 -3.83 0.47
C GLY A 327 4.60 -4.02 0.43
N GLY A 328 4.09 -4.53 -0.68
CA GLY A 328 2.72 -5.02 -0.87
C GLY A 328 2.70 -6.53 -1.02
N VAL A 329 2.39 -7.03 -2.22
CA VAL A 329 2.32 -8.48 -2.49
C VAL A 329 3.61 -9.03 -3.09
N ALA A 330 4.41 -8.24 -3.84
CA ALA A 330 5.60 -8.74 -4.52
C ALA A 330 6.69 -9.20 -3.54
N LEU A 331 7.26 -10.38 -3.78
CA LEU A 331 8.38 -10.92 -3.00
C LEU A 331 9.57 -9.97 -3.02
N SER A 332 9.99 -9.50 -1.85
CA SER A 332 11.09 -8.52 -1.73
C SER A 332 12.44 -9.10 -2.15
N ARG A 333 12.70 -10.40 -1.84
CA ARG A 333 13.96 -11.08 -2.14
C ARG A 333 14.25 -11.27 -3.63
N ARG A 334 13.25 -11.09 -4.49
CA ARG A 334 13.47 -11.16 -5.94
C ARG A 334 14.24 -9.94 -6.49
N VAL A 335 14.20 -8.82 -5.78
CA VAL A 335 14.91 -7.58 -6.17
C VAL A 335 14.59 -7.18 -7.63
N ILE A 336 13.31 -7.29 -8.02
CA ILE A 336 12.78 -6.89 -9.34
C ILE A 336 12.03 -5.58 -9.20
N GLY A 337 12.21 -4.66 -10.16
CA GLY A 337 11.53 -3.38 -10.20
C GLY A 337 11.83 -2.51 -8.99
N GLU A 338 10.80 -2.19 -8.19
CA GLU A 338 10.94 -1.42 -6.94
C GLU A 338 11.55 -2.28 -5.83
N THR A 339 12.67 -1.83 -5.26
CA THR A 339 13.35 -2.52 -4.14
C THR A 339 12.98 -1.89 -2.81
N VAL A 340 13.31 -2.56 -1.69
CA VAL A 340 13.14 -2.02 -0.34
C VAL A 340 13.91 -0.69 -0.19
N GLN A 341 15.11 -0.61 -0.74
CA GLN A 341 15.89 0.62 -0.73
C GLN A 341 15.20 1.73 -1.52
N ALA A 342 14.70 1.45 -2.74
CA ALA A 342 14.05 2.43 -3.58
C ALA A 342 12.79 3.00 -2.93
N VAL A 343 11.92 2.15 -2.38
CA VAL A 343 10.67 2.59 -1.73
C VAL A 343 10.95 3.41 -0.47
N ASN A 344 11.94 3.05 0.34
CA ASN A 344 12.30 3.77 1.55
C ASN A 344 12.95 5.14 1.26
N TYR A 345 13.65 5.30 0.14
CA TYR A 345 14.18 6.61 -0.29
C TYR A 345 13.09 7.50 -0.89
N GLN A 346 12.23 6.94 -1.75
CA GLN A 346 11.18 7.69 -2.42
C GLN A 346 10.07 8.11 -1.44
N PHE A 347 9.71 7.21 -0.52
CA PHE A 347 8.60 7.38 0.40
C PHE A 347 9.04 7.09 1.84
N PRO A 348 9.91 7.92 2.44
CA PRO A 348 10.50 7.64 3.75
C PRO A 348 9.50 7.64 4.90
N HIS A 349 8.26 8.09 4.65
CA HIS A 349 7.14 8.11 5.60
C HIS A 349 6.26 6.86 5.53
N TRP A 350 6.36 6.00 4.48
CA TRP A 350 5.41 4.90 4.31
C TRP A 350 5.54 3.80 5.35
N PHE A 351 6.76 3.41 5.66
CA PHE A 351 7.05 2.31 6.59
C PHE A 351 7.69 2.83 7.88
N CYS A 352 7.73 2.00 8.91
CA CYS A 352 8.46 2.32 10.12
C CYS A 352 9.98 2.41 9.84
N ARG A 353 10.70 3.09 10.72
CA ARG A 353 12.12 3.36 10.49
C ARG A 353 12.99 2.10 10.49
N ASN A 354 12.55 1.06 11.22
CA ASN A 354 13.22 -0.23 11.23
C ASN A 354 13.33 -0.86 9.84
N PHE A 355 12.35 -0.65 8.95
CA PHE A 355 12.36 -1.23 7.61
C PHE A 355 13.58 -0.78 6.77
N ARG A 356 14.18 0.36 7.08
CA ARG A 356 15.38 0.88 6.41
C ARG A 356 16.63 0.03 6.66
N LYS A 357 16.65 -0.83 7.70
CA LYS A 357 17.73 -1.80 7.96
C LYS A 357 17.93 -2.76 6.80
N TYR A 358 16.89 -2.99 6.02
CA TYR A 358 16.82 -3.96 4.93
C TYR A 358 17.05 -3.35 3.55
N ASN A 359 17.39 -2.06 3.48
CA ASN A 359 17.79 -1.41 2.24
C ASN A 359 18.98 -2.15 1.63
N ASP A 360 18.83 -2.64 0.37
CA ASP A 360 19.83 -3.43 -0.34
C ASP A 360 20.30 -4.69 0.44
N LYS A 361 19.39 -5.24 1.27
CA LYS A 361 19.61 -6.40 2.14
C LYS A 361 18.34 -7.26 2.28
N GLU A 362 17.54 -7.36 1.23
CA GLU A 362 16.25 -8.03 1.23
C GLU A 362 16.34 -9.48 1.71
N ASN A 363 17.50 -10.17 1.48
CA ASN A 363 17.73 -11.52 1.98
C ASN A 363 17.80 -11.64 3.51
N THR A 364 18.01 -10.52 4.22
CA THR A 364 18.08 -10.49 5.69
C THR A 364 16.75 -10.21 6.37
N LEU A 365 15.69 -9.95 5.60
CA LEU A 365 14.34 -9.78 6.15
C LEU A 365 13.94 -11.02 6.95
N PRO A 366 13.35 -10.89 8.15
CA PRO A 366 12.86 -12.04 8.93
C PRO A 366 11.56 -12.65 8.39
N PHE A 367 11.01 -12.08 7.31
CA PHE A 367 9.80 -12.50 6.59
C PHE A 367 9.94 -12.19 5.09
N ASP A 368 8.93 -12.57 4.30
CA ASP A 368 8.66 -11.99 2.97
C ASP A 368 7.16 -11.91 2.71
N GLN A 369 6.74 -11.26 1.61
CA GLN A 369 5.36 -10.82 1.38
C GLN A 369 4.34 -11.97 1.28
N HIS A 370 4.75 -13.20 0.92
CA HIS A 370 3.89 -14.37 0.99
C HIS A 370 3.41 -14.68 2.44
N GLU A 371 4.20 -14.33 3.45
CA GLU A 371 3.79 -14.47 4.86
C GLU A 371 2.78 -13.39 5.28
N LEU A 372 2.81 -12.20 4.63
CA LEU A 372 1.74 -11.21 4.80
C LEU A 372 0.41 -11.73 4.24
N ILE A 373 0.42 -12.42 3.09
CA ILE A 373 -0.77 -13.10 2.55
C ILE A 373 -1.20 -14.24 3.48
N ALA A 374 -0.26 -15.03 4.01
CA ALA A 374 -0.56 -16.09 4.96
C ALA A 374 -1.26 -15.59 6.23
N LEU A 375 -0.95 -14.38 6.72
CA LEU A 375 -1.67 -13.74 7.84
C LEU A 375 -3.16 -13.52 7.59
N LEU A 376 -3.58 -13.49 6.32
CA LEU A 376 -4.97 -13.28 5.92
C LEU A 376 -5.81 -14.56 5.96
N ALA A 377 -5.14 -15.73 5.98
CA ALA A 377 -5.84 -17.03 6.00
C ALA A 377 -6.79 -17.15 7.22
N PRO A 378 -7.96 -17.80 7.06
CA PRO A 378 -8.47 -18.48 5.86
C PRO A 378 -9.31 -17.61 4.91
N ARG A 379 -9.32 -16.28 5.11
CA ARG A 379 -10.17 -15.34 4.35
C ARG A 379 -9.72 -15.26 2.89
N PRO A 380 -10.68 -15.04 1.95
CA PRO A 380 -10.35 -14.90 0.54
C PRO A 380 -9.47 -13.67 0.28
N VAL A 381 -8.47 -13.86 -0.58
CA VAL A 381 -7.52 -12.83 -1.02
C VAL A 381 -7.53 -12.77 -2.54
N TYR A 382 -7.59 -11.58 -3.10
CA TYR A 382 -7.44 -11.35 -4.53
C TYR A 382 -6.17 -10.54 -4.82
N ILE A 383 -5.30 -11.09 -5.64
CA ILE A 383 -4.08 -10.44 -6.12
C ILE A 383 -4.28 -10.10 -7.59
N ALA A 384 -4.03 -8.85 -7.98
CA ALA A 384 -4.17 -8.41 -9.35
C ALA A 384 -2.94 -7.63 -9.81
N SER A 385 -2.43 -7.98 -10.97
CA SER A 385 -1.25 -7.39 -11.61
C SER A 385 -1.58 -6.83 -13.00
N ALA A 386 -0.64 -6.12 -13.60
CA ALA A 386 -0.74 -5.60 -14.97
C ALA A 386 0.56 -5.85 -15.75
N THR A 387 0.45 -6.19 -17.03
CA THR A 387 1.58 -6.62 -17.87
C THR A 387 2.65 -5.54 -18.08
N GLU A 388 2.25 -4.28 -18.13
CA GLU A 388 3.16 -3.15 -18.32
C GLU A 388 3.67 -2.55 -17.00
N ASP A 389 3.28 -3.13 -15.85
CA ASP A 389 3.68 -2.67 -14.52
C ASP A 389 4.87 -3.48 -13.97
N GLN A 390 5.94 -3.56 -14.74
CA GLN A 390 7.14 -4.32 -14.37
C GLN A 390 7.80 -3.80 -13.09
N TRP A 391 7.57 -2.51 -12.76
CA TRP A 391 8.03 -1.90 -11.52
C TRP A 391 7.45 -2.57 -10.27
N ALA A 392 6.23 -3.12 -10.37
CA ALA A 392 5.55 -3.84 -9.28
C ALA A 392 5.90 -5.34 -9.20
N ASP A 393 6.74 -5.87 -10.09
CA ASP A 393 7.07 -7.31 -10.18
C ASP A 393 5.83 -8.21 -10.23
N PRO A 394 5.07 -8.25 -11.34
CA PRO A 394 3.87 -9.09 -11.46
C PRO A 394 4.10 -10.56 -11.14
N LYS A 395 5.29 -11.09 -11.47
CA LYS A 395 5.62 -12.48 -11.17
C LYS A 395 5.90 -12.68 -9.68
N GLY A 396 6.54 -11.74 -9.02
CA GLY A 396 6.71 -11.75 -7.56
C GLY A 396 5.38 -11.63 -6.83
N GLU A 397 4.41 -10.85 -7.35
CA GLU A 397 3.06 -10.80 -6.82
C GLU A 397 2.35 -12.15 -6.94
N PHE A 398 2.46 -12.83 -8.09
CA PHE A 398 1.92 -14.19 -8.29
C PHE A 398 2.57 -15.21 -7.34
N LEU A 399 3.89 -15.25 -7.29
CA LEU A 399 4.65 -16.20 -6.47
C LEU A 399 4.33 -16.05 -4.99
N SER A 400 4.08 -14.85 -4.49
CA SER A 400 3.62 -14.65 -3.10
C SER A 400 2.31 -15.39 -2.80
N GLY A 401 1.35 -15.38 -3.73
CA GLY A 401 0.12 -16.16 -3.59
C GLY A 401 0.40 -17.67 -3.55
N ILE A 402 1.31 -18.16 -4.40
CA ILE A 402 1.73 -19.56 -4.43
C ILE A 402 2.37 -19.96 -3.09
N HIS A 403 3.34 -19.19 -2.60
CA HIS A 403 4.06 -19.49 -1.36
C HIS A 403 3.24 -19.30 -0.08
N ALA A 404 2.12 -18.58 -0.13
CA ALA A 404 1.14 -18.49 0.97
C ALA A 404 0.19 -19.70 1.01
N THR A 405 -0.01 -20.38 -0.11
CA THR A 405 -0.93 -21.52 -0.28
C THR A 405 -0.80 -22.60 0.79
N PRO A 406 0.42 -23.03 1.22
CA PRO A 406 0.55 -24.07 2.24
C PRO A 406 -0.20 -23.78 3.55
N VAL A 407 -0.31 -22.51 3.97
CA VAL A 407 -1.08 -22.15 5.17
C VAL A 407 -2.57 -22.36 4.95
N TYR A 408 -3.11 -21.97 3.81
CA TYR A 408 -4.51 -22.20 3.48
C TYR A 408 -4.86 -23.67 3.44
N GLU A 409 -4.03 -24.48 2.80
CA GLU A 409 -4.32 -25.91 2.56
C GLU A 409 -4.02 -26.77 3.78
N SER A 410 -2.81 -26.65 4.35
CA SER A 410 -2.38 -27.53 5.44
C SER A 410 -3.08 -27.20 6.76
N ILE A 411 -3.29 -25.91 7.05
CA ILE A 411 -3.86 -25.46 8.32
C ILE A 411 -5.36 -25.35 8.28
N PHE A 412 -5.91 -24.71 7.21
CA PHE A 412 -7.34 -24.36 7.16
C PHE A 412 -8.17 -25.26 6.24
N ARG A 413 -7.55 -26.18 5.51
CA ARG A 413 -8.22 -27.07 4.55
C ARG A 413 -9.00 -26.28 3.48
N LYS A 414 -8.46 -25.15 3.08
CA LYS A 414 -9.00 -24.28 2.03
C LYS A 414 -8.06 -24.33 0.82
N LYS A 415 -8.62 -24.44 -0.37
CA LYS A 415 -7.85 -24.40 -1.62
C LYS A 415 -7.14 -23.05 -1.73
N GLY A 416 -5.82 -23.05 -1.91
CA GLY A 416 -5.00 -21.86 -2.17
C GLY A 416 -4.93 -21.49 -3.64
N LEU A 417 -3.85 -20.84 -4.05
CA LEU A 417 -3.53 -20.54 -5.45
C LEU A 417 -2.63 -21.66 -6.00
N ASN A 418 -3.24 -22.63 -6.69
CA ASN A 418 -2.53 -23.80 -7.22
C ASN A 418 -2.32 -23.63 -8.73
N ALA A 419 -1.16 -23.11 -9.11
CA ALA A 419 -0.71 -23.05 -10.48
C ALA A 419 0.81 -23.21 -10.52
N GLN A 420 1.32 -23.92 -11.51
CA GLN A 420 2.77 -24.09 -11.70
C GLN A 420 3.41 -22.84 -12.33
N GLU A 421 2.65 -22.15 -13.15
CA GLU A 421 3.09 -20.96 -13.88
C GLU A 421 2.07 -19.83 -13.76
N MET A 422 2.54 -18.61 -13.95
CA MET A 422 1.69 -17.45 -14.02
C MET A 422 0.70 -17.59 -15.18
N PRO A 423 -0.61 -17.30 -14.98
CA PRO A 423 -1.60 -17.48 -16.03
C PRO A 423 -1.35 -16.54 -17.21
N PRO A 424 -1.84 -16.88 -18.41
CA PRO A 424 -1.87 -15.95 -19.52
C PRO A 424 -2.65 -14.66 -19.17
N ASN A 425 -2.33 -13.58 -19.88
CA ASN A 425 -3.02 -12.31 -19.70
C ASN A 425 -4.54 -12.49 -19.80
N ASP A 426 -5.25 -11.77 -18.96
CA ASP A 426 -6.71 -11.74 -18.91
C ASP A 426 -7.37 -13.12 -18.64
N THR A 427 -6.60 -14.05 -18.06
CA THR A 427 -7.06 -15.40 -17.69
C THR A 427 -7.00 -15.54 -16.15
N PRO A 428 -8.07 -15.18 -15.40
CA PRO A 428 -8.04 -15.18 -13.95
C PRO A 428 -8.05 -16.59 -13.36
N LEU A 429 -7.24 -16.81 -12.33
CA LEU A 429 -7.28 -17.96 -11.44
C LEU A 429 -8.10 -17.61 -10.20
N GLN A 430 -9.33 -18.16 -10.07
CA GLN A 430 -10.27 -17.77 -9.02
C GLN A 430 -10.90 -18.98 -8.29
N ASP A 431 -10.33 -20.17 -8.43
CA ASP A 431 -10.95 -21.39 -7.89
C ASP A 431 -10.71 -21.58 -6.39
N GLY A 432 -9.64 -21.00 -5.85
CA GLY A 432 -9.26 -21.08 -4.45
C GLY A 432 -9.66 -19.87 -3.62
N SER A 433 -9.21 -19.87 -2.37
CA SER A 433 -9.31 -18.73 -1.45
C SER A 433 -8.28 -17.64 -1.78
N ILE A 434 -7.19 -17.99 -2.48
CA ILE A 434 -6.29 -17.01 -3.08
C ILE A 434 -6.57 -17.00 -4.57
N ALA A 435 -6.92 -15.82 -5.10
CA ALA A 435 -7.15 -15.58 -6.50
C ALA A 435 -6.05 -14.71 -7.09
N TYR A 436 -5.79 -14.87 -8.38
CA TYR A 436 -4.82 -14.06 -9.11
C TYR A 436 -5.29 -13.79 -10.53
N HIS A 437 -5.03 -12.59 -11.03
CA HIS A 437 -4.98 -12.31 -12.46
C HIS A 437 -3.86 -11.35 -12.81
N ILE A 438 -3.37 -11.46 -14.04
CA ILE A 438 -2.60 -10.43 -14.70
C ILE A 438 -3.42 -9.93 -15.89
N ARG A 439 -3.70 -8.63 -15.93
CA ARG A 439 -4.39 -8.02 -17.08
C ARG A 439 -3.43 -7.32 -18.01
N SER A 440 -3.83 -7.17 -19.27
CA SER A 440 -3.12 -6.33 -20.22
C SER A 440 -3.16 -4.87 -19.80
N GLY A 441 -2.05 -4.12 -19.98
CA GLY A 441 -1.94 -2.68 -19.78
C GLY A 441 -1.12 -2.24 -18.59
N ARG A 442 -1.26 -0.94 -18.24
CA ARG A 442 -0.38 -0.22 -17.33
C ARG A 442 -0.81 -0.32 -15.87
N HIS A 443 0.02 0.26 -14.99
CA HIS A 443 -0.27 0.46 -13.56
C HIS A 443 -1.56 1.25 -13.34
N ASP A 444 -2.68 0.56 -13.18
CA ASP A 444 -4.01 1.15 -12.95
C ASP A 444 -4.95 0.14 -12.27
N ILE A 445 -6.14 0.59 -11.86
CA ILE A 445 -7.30 -0.23 -11.55
C ILE A 445 -8.40 0.09 -12.56
N THR A 446 -8.87 -0.92 -13.28
CA THR A 446 -9.73 -0.76 -14.43
C THR A 446 -11.08 -1.45 -14.25
N LEU A 447 -11.99 -1.24 -15.18
CA LEU A 447 -13.27 -1.95 -15.18
C LEU A 447 -13.10 -3.48 -15.31
N TYR A 448 -12.02 -3.95 -15.96
CA TYR A 448 -11.69 -5.38 -16.01
C TYR A 448 -11.44 -5.94 -14.61
N ASP A 449 -10.56 -5.28 -13.84
CA ASP A 449 -10.23 -5.67 -12.47
C ASP A 449 -11.50 -5.76 -11.61
N TRP A 450 -12.34 -4.74 -11.67
CA TRP A 450 -13.60 -4.68 -10.93
C TRP A 450 -14.59 -5.80 -11.27
N LYS A 451 -14.70 -6.19 -12.55
CA LYS A 451 -15.51 -7.34 -12.96
C LYS A 451 -14.99 -8.63 -12.33
N GLN A 452 -13.68 -8.80 -12.26
CA GLN A 452 -13.07 -9.97 -11.63
C GLN A 452 -13.28 -9.96 -10.10
N TYR A 453 -13.17 -8.81 -9.45
CA TYR A 453 -13.41 -8.68 -8.00
C TYR A 453 -14.85 -8.99 -7.64
N VAL A 454 -15.83 -8.49 -8.39
CA VAL A 454 -17.24 -8.79 -8.19
C VAL A 454 -17.52 -10.30 -8.39
N LYS A 455 -17.01 -10.89 -9.48
CA LYS A 455 -17.14 -12.33 -9.74
C LYS A 455 -16.55 -13.17 -8.61
N PHE A 456 -15.43 -12.78 -8.06
CA PHE A 456 -14.82 -13.47 -6.93
C PHE A 456 -15.60 -13.26 -5.64
N ALA A 457 -16.04 -12.03 -5.37
CA ALA A 457 -16.84 -11.71 -4.19
C ALA A 457 -18.19 -12.44 -4.18
N ASP A 458 -18.82 -12.65 -5.34
CA ASP A 458 -20.06 -13.40 -5.47
C ASP A 458 -19.96 -14.83 -4.94
N LYS A 459 -18.79 -15.46 -5.02
CA LYS A 459 -18.56 -16.82 -4.47
C LYS A 459 -18.55 -16.89 -2.94
N TRP A 460 -18.27 -15.75 -2.28
CA TRP A 460 -18.06 -15.70 -0.83
C TRP A 460 -19.16 -14.93 -0.10
N PHE A 461 -19.85 -14.04 -0.80
CA PHE A 461 -20.83 -13.13 -0.21
C PHE A 461 -22.27 -13.40 -0.67
N LYS A 462 -22.47 -14.21 -1.70
CA LYS A 462 -23.77 -14.64 -2.20
C LYS A 462 -23.85 -16.16 -2.19
#